data_b9bb471a5f06c28ddd0cc648e21a7f77
#
_entry.id   b9bb471a5f06c28ddd0cc648e21a7f77
#
_cell.length_a   1.000
_cell.length_b   1.000
_cell.length_c   1.000
_cell.angle_alpha   90.00
_cell.angle_beta   90.00
_cell.angle_gamma   90.00
#
_symmetry.space_group_name_H-M   'P 1'
#
loop_
_entity.id
_entity.type
_entity.pdbx_description
1 polymer ?
#
loop_
_entity_poly.entity_id
_entity_poly.type
_entity_poly.pdbx_seq_one_letter_code
_entity_poly.pdbx_strand_id
1 'polypeptide(L)'
;MQDITFVCCVESGFLESQTLIMIESLRRWGGKYKDLPILAITPRSAPPLSKLTNEKLSHFNVTHLSFDAKNIYSWKAFLNKHYSLAKAEEVCDTEFICWLDSDLLFLKEPNHKLFL
;
A
#
# COMPACT_ATOMS: atom_id res chain seq x y z
N MET A 1 -5.81 2.15 -20.43
CA MET A 1 -5.56 2.35 -18.99
C MET A 1 -5.04 1.05 -18.40
N GLN A 2 -4.10 1.14 -17.47
CA GLN A 2 -3.60 -0.05 -16.79
C GLN A 2 -4.62 -0.55 -15.78
N ASP A 3 -4.83 -1.85 -15.73
CA ASP A 3 -5.75 -2.50 -14.80
C ASP A 3 -4.97 -3.05 -13.61
N ILE A 4 -4.43 -2.13 -12.81
CA ILE A 4 -3.51 -2.41 -11.71
C ILE A 4 -4.03 -1.78 -10.43
N THR A 5 -3.99 -2.53 -9.32
CA THR A 5 -4.10 -1.98 -7.98
C THR A 5 -2.73 -2.06 -7.32
N PHE A 6 -2.24 -0.94 -6.83
CA PHE A 6 -1.02 -0.92 -6.02
C PHE A 6 -1.37 -1.31 -4.60
N VAL A 7 -0.57 -2.17 -4.01
CA VAL A 7 -0.80 -2.69 -2.66
C VAL A 7 0.43 -2.40 -1.81
N CYS A 8 0.22 -1.86 -0.63
CA CYS A 8 1.28 -1.64 0.33
C CYS A 8 0.78 -1.99 1.73
N CYS A 9 1.71 -2.06 2.67
CA CYS A 9 1.40 -2.27 4.08
C CYS A 9 1.61 -0.95 4.83
N VAL A 10 0.72 -0.64 5.76
CA VAL A 10 0.87 0.53 6.64
C VAL A 10 0.56 0.11 8.06
N GLU A 11 1.43 0.49 9.00
CA GLU A 11 1.24 0.21 10.41
C GLU A 11 1.56 1.46 11.22
N SER A 12 0.93 1.58 12.39
CA SER A 12 1.16 2.71 13.29
C SER A 12 2.63 2.82 13.67
N GLY A 13 3.07 4.05 13.85
CA GLY A 13 4.42 4.37 14.25
C GLY A 13 5.22 4.97 13.11
N PHE A 14 6.51 4.71 13.14
CA PHE A 14 7.45 5.36 12.24
C PHE A 14 7.26 4.97 10.76
N LEU A 15 6.68 3.79 10.49
CA LEU A 15 6.40 3.37 9.10
C LEU A 15 5.28 4.18 8.44
N GLU A 16 4.44 4.88 9.23
CA GLU A 16 3.40 5.73 8.67
C GLU A 16 3.98 6.81 7.75
N SER A 17 5.04 7.49 8.22
CA SER A 17 5.70 8.54 7.43
C SER A 17 6.27 8.00 6.13
N GLN A 18 6.95 6.85 6.18
CA GLN A 18 7.54 6.24 4.99
C GLN A 18 6.47 5.90 3.96
N THR A 19 5.40 5.27 4.41
CA THR A 19 4.29 4.90 3.53
C THR A 19 3.67 6.12 2.87
N LEU A 20 3.46 7.19 3.63
CA LEU A 20 2.87 8.42 3.10
C LEU A 20 3.77 9.10 2.08
N ILE A 21 5.09 9.10 2.30
CA ILE A 21 6.04 9.66 1.33
C ILE A 21 6.00 8.87 0.03
N MET A 22 5.97 7.55 0.12
CA MET A 22 5.87 6.68 -1.05
C MET A 22 4.59 6.95 -1.83
N ILE A 23 3.44 7.01 -1.16
CA ILE A 23 2.14 7.27 -1.77
C ILE A 23 2.12 8.64 -2.43
N GLU A 24 2.60 9.67 -1.74
CA GLU A 24 2.65 11.01 -2.30
C GLU A 24 3.52 11.05 -3.56
N SER A 25 4.66 10.36 -3.54
CA SER A 25 5.53 10.32 -4.71
C SER A 25 4.86 9.67 -5.91
N LEU A 26 4.10 8.59 -5.68
CA LEU A 26 3.34 7.94 -6.75
C LEU A 26 2.29 8.90 -7.34
N ARG A 27 1.53 9.58 -6.47
CA ARG A 27 0.49 10.51 -6.90
C ARG A 27 1.04 11.72 -7.65
N ARG A 28 2.26 12.15 -7.34
CA ARG A 28 2.90 13.30 -7.99
C ARG A 28 3.70 12.91 -9.22
N TRP A 29 4.48 11.84 -9.13
CA TRP A 29 5.51 11.53 -10.12
C TRP A 29 5.27 10.25 -10.88
N GLY A 30 4.17 9.54 -10.61
CA GLY A 30 3.88 8.24 -11.22
C GLY A 30 3.46 8.28 -12.69
N GLY A 31 3.28 9.45 -13.27
CA GLY A 31 2.87 9.59 -14.67
C GLY A 31 1.50 8.96 -14.91
N LYS A 32 1.41 8.08 -15.88
CA LYS A 32 0.14 7.44 -16.21
C LYS A 32 -0.38 6.50 -15.11
N TYR A 33 0.45 6.16 -14.13
CA TYR A 33 0.07 5.29 -13.01
C TYR A 33 -0.39 6.09 -11.79
N LYS A 34 -0.27 7.41 -11.82
CA LYS A 34 -0.46 8.26 -10.63
C LYS A 34 -1.87 8.21 -10.03
N ASP A 35 -2.88 7.92 -10.85
CA ASP A 35 -4.28 7.93 -10.41
C ASP A 35 -4.86 6.52 -10.21
N LEU A 36 -4.05 5.49 -10.34
CA LEU A 36 -4.51 4.11 -10.18
C LEU A 36 -4.83 3.81 -8.71
N PRO A 37 -5.69 2.80 -8.47
CA PRO A 37 -6.07 2.44 -7.11
C PRO A 37 -4.87 2.06 -6.25
N ILE A 38 -4.88 2.51 -5.00
CA ILE A 38 -3.91 2.12 -3.98
C ILE A 38 -4.68 1.52 -2.81
N LEU A 39 -4.29 0.32 -2.41
CA LEU A 39 -4.82 -0.37 -1.25
C LEU A 39 -3.72 -0.48 -0.20
N ALA A 40 -3.89 0.20 0.93
CA ALA A 40 -2.97 0.14 2.05
C ALA A 40 -3.54 -0.79 3.11
N ILE A 41 -2.79 -1.81 3.50
CA ILE A 41 -3.28 -2.87 4.37
C ILE A 41 -2.52 -2.90 5.68
N THR A 42 -3.26 -3.08 6.77
CA THR A 42 -2.70 -3.40 8.08
C THR A 42 -3.12 -4.83 8.42
N PRO A 43 -2.21 -5.84 8.27
CA PRO A 43 -2.60 -7.25 8.31
C PRO A 43 -2.56 -7.90 9.68
N ARG A 44 -2.35 -7.12 10.74
CA ARG A 44 -2.29 -7.65 12.10
C ARG A 44 -2.87 -6.64 13.09
N SER A 45 -3.29 -7.15 14.25
CA SER A 45 -3.74 -6.29 15.33
C SER A 45 -2.60 -5.35 15.75
N ALA A 46 -2.87 -4.06 15.72
CA ALA A 46 -1.89 -3.02 16.03
C ALA A 46 -2.63 -1.77 16.51
N PRO A 47 -1.92 -0.84 17.16
CA PRO A 47 -2.54 0.45 17.48
C PRO A 47 -3.08 1.11 16.21
N PRO A 48 -4.14 1.91 16.30
CA PRO A 48 -4.70 2.58 15.12
C PRO A 48 -3.70 3.58 14.53
N LEU A 49 -3.84 3.83 13.24
CA LEU A 49 -3.06 4.86 12.57
C LEU A 49 -3.39 6.22 13.16
N SER A 50 -2.43 7.15 13.09
CA SER A 50 -2.66 8.51 13.57
C SER A 50 -3.77 9.19 12.76
N LYS A 51 -4.40 10.19 13.35
CA LYS A 51 -5.42 10.99 12.66
C LYS A 51 -4.85 11.65 11.40
N LEU A 52 -3.62 12.17 11.49
CA LEU A 52 -2.96 12.79 10.35
C LEU A 52 -2.75 11.79 9.21
N THR A 53 -2.33 10.57 9.53
CA THR A 53 -2.15 9.53 8.52
C THR A 53 -3.48 9.20 7.84
N ASN A 54 -4.55 9.02 8.61
CA ASN A 54 -5.86 8.74 8.03
C ASN A 54 -6.35 9.87 7.13
N GLU A 55 -6.12 11.12 7.52
CA GLU A 55 -6.48 12.28 6.70
C GLU A 55 -5.69 12.30 5.40
N LYS A 56 -4.41 12.01 5.44
CA LYS A 56 -3.57 11.98 4.24
C LYS A 56 -3.91 10.82 3.31
N LEU A 57 -4.19 9.64 3.86
CA LEU A 57 -4.64 8.51 3.04
C LEU A 57 -5.92 8.87 2.29
N SER A 58 -6.86 9.50 2.97
CA SER A 58 -8.09 9.98 2.34
C SER A 58 -7.82 11.04 1.28
N HIS A 59 -6.93 12.00 1.58
CA HIS A 59 -6.55 13.05 0.64
C HIS A 59 -5.95 12.47 -0.65
N PHE A 60 -5.13 11.43 -0.53
CA PHE A 60 -4.51 10.77 -1.68
C PHE A 60 -5.42 9.71 -2.31
N ASN A 61 -6.65 9.59 -1.86
CA ASN A 61 -7.63 8.63 -2.36
C ASN A 61 -7.11 7.18 -2.25
N VAL A 62 -6.61 6.84 -1.08
CA VAL A 62 -6.11 5.50 -0.78
C VAL A 62 -7.17 4.76 0.03
N THR A 63 -7.43 3.51 -0.33
CA THR A 63 -8.30 2.63 0.46
C THR A 63 -7.46 1.96 1.55
N HIS A 64 -7.86 2.11 2.81
CA HIS A 64 -7.20 1.46 3.93
C HIS A 64 -8.04 0.28 4.42
N LEU A 65 -7.40 -0.86 4.58
CA LEU A 65 -8.04 -2.09 5.06
C LEU A 65 -7.23 -2.66 6.22
N SER A 66 -7.90 -2.84 7.36
CA SER A 66 -7.30 -3.49 8.53
C SER A 66 -7.96 -4.84 8.75
N PHE A 67 -7.17 -5.84 9.06
CA PHE A 67 -7.67 -7.14 9.49
C PHE A 67 -6.62 -7.83 10.35
N ASP A 68 -7.01 -8.89 11.03
CA ASP A 68 -6.07 -9.69 11.81
C ASP A 68 -5.88 -11.02 11.11
N ALA A 69 -4.71 -11.23 10.53
CA ALA A 69 -4.37 -12.47 9.83
C ALA A 69 -4.19 -13.65 10.80
N LYS A 70 -4.20 -13.39 12.11
CA LYS A 70 -4.02 -14.40 13.16
C LYS A 70 -2.74 -15.20 13.00
N ASN A 71 -1.69 -14.49 12.56
CA ASN A 71 -0.38 -15.08 12.39
C ASN A 71 0.27 -15.31 13.74
N ILE A 72 0.66 -16.54 14.03
CA ILE A 72 1.35 -16.89 15.28
C ILE A 72 2.73 -16.21 15.37
N TYR A 73 3.26 -15.76 14.24
CA TYR A 73 4.53 -15.02 14.16
C TYR A 73 4.28 -13.54 13.91
N SER A 74 3.22 -12.97 14.50
CA SER A 74 2.82 -11.57 14.26
C SER A 74 3.92 -10.56 14.57
N TRP A 75 4.90 -10.91 15.39
CA TRP A 75 6.06 -10.07 15.69
C TRP A 75 7.06 -9.98 14.53
N LYS A 76 6.93 -10.84 13.51
CA LYS A 76 7.79 -10.81 12.32
C LYS A 76 7.13 -9.97 11.24
N ALA A 77 7.50 -8.68 11.19
CA ALA A 77 6.90 -7.72 10.27
C ALA A 77 7.03 -8.11 8.79
N PHE A 78 8.10 -8.83 8.42
CA PHE A 78 8.29 -9.20 7.01
C PHE A 78 7.21 -10.15 6.48
N LEU A 79 6.46 -10.82 7.35
CA LEU A 79 5.34 -11.67 6.94
C LEU A 79 4.12 -10.84 6.51
N ASN A 80 4.08 -9.55 6.85
CA ASN A 80 2.97 -8.68 6.48
C ASN A 80 2.75 -8.61 4.98
N LYS A 81 3.82 -8.65 4.19
CA LYS A 81 3.72 -8.64 2.73
C LYS A 81 2.88 -9.80 2.22
N HIS A 82 3.14 -11.01 2.71
CA HIS A 82 2.44 -12.21 2.25
C HIS A 82 0.96 -12.17 2.61
N TYR A 83 0.64 -11.77 3.83
CA TYR A 83 -0.75 -11.68 4.28
C TYR A 83 -1.50 -10.55 3.58
N SER A 84 -0.82 -9.41 3.36
CA SER A 84 -1.41 -8.28 2.64
C SER A 84 -1.71 -8.63 1.20
N LEU A 85 -0.79 -9.30 0.51
CA LEU A 85 -1.00 -9.72 -0.87
C LEU A 85 -2.13 -10.75 -0.99
N ALA A 86 -2.20 -11.71 -0.07
CA ALA A 86 -3.28 -12.67 -0.07
C ALA A 86 -4.65 -12.00 0.11
N LYS A 87 -4.72 -11.01 1.01
CA LYS A 87 -5.95 -10.25 1.23
C LYS A 87 -6.30 -9.38 0.02
N ALA A 88 -5.31 -8.74 -0.58
CA ALA A 88 -5.52 -7.94 -1.78
C ALA A 88 -6.07 -8.77 -2.94
N GLU A 89 -5.53 -9.98 -3.13
CA GLU A 89 -6.01 -10.89 -4.15
C GLU A 89 -7.49 -11.24 -3.95
N GLU A 90 -7.91 -11.34 -2.69
CA GLU A 90 -9.29 -11.64 -2.32
C GLU A 90 -10.25 -10.47 -2.58
N VAL A 91 -9.81 -9.22 -2.35
CA VAL A 91 -10.70 -8.05 -2.36
C VAL A 91 -10.55 -7.14 -3.58
N CYS A 92 -9.44 -7.21 -4.32
CA CYS A 92 -9.24 -6.39 -5.51
C CYS A 92 -9.92 -7.03 -6.71
N ASP A 93 -10.49 -6.17 -7.57
CA ASP A 93 -11.16 -6.59 -8.81
C ASP A 93 -10.36 -6.22 -10.05
N THR A 94 -9.18 -5.65 -9.90
CA THR A 94 -8.29 -5.38 -11.04
C THR A 94 -7.55 -6.65 -11.45
N GLU A 95 -7.14 -6.68 -12.73
CA GLU A 95 -6.45 -7.85 -13.29
C GLU A 95 -5.09 -8.08 -12.63
N PHE A 96 -4.39 -7.00 -12.31
CA PHE A 96 -3.04 -7.07 -11.75
C PHE A 96 -2.98 -6.42 -10.37
N ILE A 97 -2.13 -6.96 -9.53
CA ILE A 97 -1.78 -6.41 -8.22
C ILE A 97 -0.28 -6.15 -8.23
N CYS A 98 0.12 -4.94 -7.86
CA CYS A 98 1.52 -4.56 -7.79
C CYS A 98 1.88 -4.18 -6.36
N TRP A 99 2.78 -4.93 -5.75
CA TRP A 99 3.25 -4.63 -4.40
C TRP A 99 4.24 -3.48 -4.42
N LEU A 100 4.08 -2.57 -3.46
CA LEU A 100 5.01 -1.47 -3.24
C LEU A 100 5.55 -1.54 -1.81
N ASP A 101 6.86 -1.65 -1.67
CA ASP A 101 7.49 -1.52 -0.36
C ASP A 101 7.40 -0.07 0.12
N SER A 102 7.27 0.11 1.44
CA SER A 102 7.05 1.44 2.03
C SER A 102 8.24 2.39 1.86
N ASP A 103 9.42 1.86 1.56
CA ASP A 103 10.64 2.66 1.38
C ASP A 103 10.94 3.02 -0.08
N LEU A 104 9.98 2.78 -0.98
CA LEU A 104 10.10 3.19 -2.37
C LEU A 104 9.79 4.67 -2.54
N LEU A 105 10.33 5.24 -3.61
CA LEU A 105 10.07 6.63 -3.98
C LEU A 105 9.94 6.72 -5.50
N PHE A 106 8.84 7.26 -5.97
CA PHE A 106 8.64 7.49 -7.41
C PHE A 106 9.26 8.82 -7.79
N LEU A 107 10.16 8.80 -8.78
CA LEU A 107 10.82 9.99 -9.30
C LEU A 107 10.29 10.41 -10.65
N LYS A 108 9.71 9.46 -11.40
CA LYS A 108 9.11 9.69 -12.72
C LYS A 108 8.22 8.50 -13.07
N GLU A 109 7.52 8.59 -14.19
CA GLU A 109 6.69 7.48 -14.67
C GLU A 109 7.55 6.22 -14.85
N PRO A 110 7.14 5.10 -14.22
CA PRO A 110 7.86 3.83 -14.39
C PRO A 110 7.74 3.30 -15.82
N ASN A 111 8.78 2.62 -16.27
CA ASN A 111 8.70 1.88 -17.52
C ASN A 111 7.76 0.69 -17.31
N HIS A 112 6.73 0.57 -18.18
CA HIS A 112 5.72 -0.48 -18.02
C HIS A 112 6.32 -1.90 -18.00
N LYS A 113 7.50 -2.10 -18.60
CA LYS A 113 8.17 -3.39 -18.58
C LYS A 113 8.55 -3.85 -17.16
N LEU A 114 8.59 -2.93 -16.21
CA LEU A 114 8.90 -3.27 -14.81
C LEU A 114 7.73 -3.98 -14.14
N PHE A 115 6.52 -3.86 -14.68
CA PHE A 115 5.32 -4.46 -14.11
C PHE A 115 4.87 -5.73 -14.82
N LEU A 116 5.54 -6.07 -15.89
CA LEU A 116 5.27 -7.26 -16.67
C LEU A 116 6.40 -8.27 -16.54
#